data_89078f1a8116c893485c107eb685333c
#
_entry.id   89078f1a8116c893485c107eb685333c
#
_cell.length_a   1.000
_cell.length_b   1.000
_cell.length_c   1.000
_cell.angle_alpha   90.00
_cell.angle_beta   90.00
_cell.angle_gamma   90.00
#
_symmetry.space_group_name_H-M   'P 1'
#
loop_
_entity.id
_entity.type
_entity.pdbx_description
1 polymer ?
#
loop_
_entity_poly.entity_id
_entity_poly.type
_entity_poly.pdbx_seq_one_letter_code
_entity_poly.pdbx_strand_id
1 'polypeptide(L)'
;MLRPSRALASSGVACLAALAIAGCSANSSSSSKSALTITGHTLSIYLSEPSDLGTDQVAQDIVHAEQMAFSAHSKEVSDFRLALVPVGGVVGKTLSDNARSAIIDQSTIAYLGEIAPGTSDQTVGITNAQDVLQVSPTDNALELSNSTPAVSGGVKSYFEDWSTYGRTFARVVPSGIEEARAQAAEMKSLGVKSLYVANDGSDYGRAIADAVAGDATADGISVAKSLSGAAGVFYGAQSPTAAAKFFNHAASAAPSAKLFGPSSLNSSSFSSAISGSVHNLYVSIPGYLPKDLPAAGKSFVSDFKTAYNHTPNVEAIFGFEAMSALLRVLASEGDKANERASVVSGFIDQRKVASVLGTYSIDSAGNTSLDAFVFARMSGGKLVPFIAAPQS
;
A
#
# COMPACT_ATOMS: atom_id res chain seq x y z
N MET A 1 63.49 -57.33 36.97
CA MET A 1 64.87 -57.25 37.53
C MET A 1 65.39 -55.83 37.31
N LEU A 2 65.76 -55.22 38.46
CA LEU A 2 66.77 -54.19 38.63
C LEU A 2 66.52 -52.76 38.03
N ARG A 3 66.25 -51.90 38.95
CA ARG A 3 66.66 -50.46 39.12
C ARG A 3 68.25 -50.37 38.99
N PRO A 4 68.87 -49.16 39.14
CA PRO A 4 68.41 -47.76 39.31
C PRO A 4 69.31 -46.71 38.56
N SER A 5 69.03 -45.41 38.59
CA SER A 5 69.75 -44.39 39.35
C SER A 5 69.87 -43.00 38.72
N ARG A 6 69.45 -42.04 39.45
CA ARG A 6 70.05 -40.69 39.78
C ARG A 6 70.20 -39.66 38.64
N ALA A 7 69.46 -38.58 38.69
CA ALA A 7 69.65 -37.35 39.46
C ALA A 7 70.83 -36.49 38.96
N LEU A 8 70.51 -35.30 38.49
CA LEU A 8 71.20 -34.06 38.90
C LEU A 8 70.39 -32.85 38.45
N ALA A 9 70.24 -31.98 39.38
CA ALA A 9 69.57 -30.70 39.30
C ALA A 9 70.47 -29.64 38.63
N SER A 10 69.91 -28.69 37.93
CA SER A 10 70.44 -27.35 37.83
C SER A 10 69.38 -26.33 37.57
N SER A 11 69.40 -25.33 38.38
CA SER A 11 68.49 -24.16 38.38
C SER A 11 68.67 -23.27 37.15
N GLY A 12 67.56 -22.69 36.66
CA GLY A 12 67.61 -21.70 35.60
C GLY A 12 66.27 -20.93 35.51
N VAL A 13 66.30 -19.81 36.23
CA VAL A 13 65.58 -18.51 35.97
C VAL A 13 64.24 -18.56 35.23
N ALA A 14 63.21 -18.19 35.98
CA ALA A 14 61.87 -17.85 35.50
C ALA A 14 61.89 -16.56 34.70
N CYS A 15 61.41 -16.61 33.43
CA CYS A 15 60.90 -15.45 32.70
C CYS A 15 59.38 -15.64 32.54
N LEU A 16 58.59 -14.91 33.32
CA LEU A 16 57.16 -14.77 33.08
C LEU A 16 56.95 -13.92 31.82
N ALA A 17 56.58 -14.56 30.74
CA ALA A 17 55.98 -13.89 29.59
C ALA A 17 54.47 -13.88 29.79
N ALA A 18 53.91 -12.74 30.16
CA ALA A 18 52.46 -12.52 30.18
C ALA A 18 51.96 -12.45 28.73
N LEU A 19 51.30 -13.51 28.23
CA LEU A 19 50.50 -13.43 27.03
C LEU A 19 49.23 -12.63 27.33
N ALA A 20 49.21 -11.37 26.90
CA ALA A 20 47.98 -10.60 26.77
C ALA A 20 47.15 -11.22 25.64
N ILE A 21 46.15 -11.97 26.01
CA ILE A 21 45.07 -12.37 25.08
C ILE A 21 44.28 -11.10 24.78
N ALA A 22 44.60 -10.43 23.66
CA ALA A 22 43.74 -9.41 23.09
C ALA A 22 42.51 -10.14 22.59
N GLY A 23 41.46 -10.16 23.38
CA GLY A 23 40.12 -10.54 22.97
C GLY A 23 39.67 -9.57 21.87
N CYS A 24 39.72 -9.96 20.62
CA CYS A 24 38.94 -9.32 19.56
C CYS A 24 37.47 -9.52 19.92
N SER A 25 36.91 -8.53 20.64
CA SER A 25 35.45 -8.34 20.57
C SER A 25 35.12 -8.12 19.12
N ALA A 26 34.55 -9.13 18.48
CA ALA A 26 33.86 -8.92 17.22
C ALA A 26 32.69 -7.96 17.52
N ASN A 27 32.96 -6.67 17.39
CA ASN A 27 31.91 -5.69 17.23
C ASN A 27 31.21 -6.11 15.94
N SER A 28 30.06 -6.75 16.05
CA SER A 28 29.10 -6.81 14.97
C SER A 28 28.64 -5.37 14.74
N SER A 29 29.47 -4.61 14.01
CA SER A 29 29.01 -3.39 13.37
C SER A 29 27.95 -3.82 12.36
N SER A 30 26.68 -3.77 12.76
CA SER A 30 25.62 -3.57 11.79
C SER A 30 26.07 -2.34 10.99
N SER A 31 26.51 -2.56 9.74
CA SER A 31 26.79 -1.46 8.83
C SER A 31 25.43 -0.82 8.51
N SER A 32 25.02 0.14 9.34
CA SER A 32 23.93 1.04 8.98
C SER A 32 24.38 1.72 7.70
N LYS A 33 23.63 1.54 6.62
CA LYS A 33 23.85 2.29 5.38
C LYS A 33 23.85 3.77 5.74
N SER A 34 24.78 4.52 5.17
CA SER A 34 24.81 5.98 5.38
C SER A 34 23.52 6.59 4.89
N ALA A 35 22.91 7.48 5.68
CA ALA A 35 21.74 8.22 5.29
C ALA A 35 22.00 8.96 3.97
N LEU A 36 21.08 8.85 3.02
CA LEU A 36 21.16 9.55 1.75
C LEU A 36 20.59 10.96 1.91
N THR A 37 21.44 11.97 1.69
CA THR A 37 21.09 13.39 1.82
C THR A 37 21.13 14.06 0.46
N ILE A 38 20.11 14.82 0.11
CA ILE A 38 20.05 15.61 -1.12
C ILE A 38 20.90 16.86 -0.94
N THR A 39 21.82 17.12 -1.86
CA THR A 39 22.81 18.21 -1.77
C THR A 39 22.36 19.51 -2.42
N GLY A 40 21.22 19.55 -3.08
CA GLY A 40 20.68 20.77 -3.72
C GLY A 40 19.62 21.48 -2.89
N HIS A 41 19.10 22.59 -3.39
CA HIS A 41 18.00 23.35 -2.79
C HIS A 41 16.64 23.01 -3.39
N THR A 42 16.53 21.94 -4.17
CA THR A 42 15.26 21.44 -4.71
C THR A 42 15.03 20.04 -4.22
N LEU A 43 13.82 19.80 -3.69
CA LEU A 43 13.33 18.47 -3.31
C LEU A 43 12.22 18.08 -4.28
N SER A 44 12.47 17.06 -5.09
CA SER A 44 11.53 16.56 -6.09
C SER A 44 10.62 15.51 -5.49
N ILE A 45 9.33 15.70 -5.62
CA ILE A 45 8.28 14.72 -5.30
C ILE A 45 7.81 14.14 -6.62
N TYR A 46 8.12 12.86 -6.86
CA TYR A 46 7.68 12.16 -8.05
C TYR A 46 6.27 11.64 -7.88
N LEU A 47 5.41 11.92 -8.85
CA LEU A 47 4.02 11.50 -8.90
C LEU A 47 3.87 10.46 -10.00
N SER A 48 3.64 9.21 -9.63
CA SER A 48 3.49 8.10 -10.58
C SER A 48 2.09 8.10 -11.19
N GLU A 49 2.05 8.14 -12.50
CA GLU A 49 0.82 8.10 -13.27
C GLU A 49 0.72 6.75 -14.02
N PRO A 50 -0.39 6.00 -13.88
CA PRO A 50 -0.57 4.75 -14.59
C PRO A 50 -0.70 4.99 -16.11
N SER A 51 -0.32 4.00 -16.92
CA SER A 51 -0.29 4.13 -18.39
C SER A 51 -1.66 4.34 -19.03
N ASP A 52 -2.74 4.00 -18.35
CA ASP A 52 -4.13 4.17 -18.76
C ASP A 52 -4.80 5.42 -18.18
N LEU A 53 -4.03 6.30 -17.53
CA LEU A 53 -4.55 7.53 -16.90
C LEU A 53 -5.52 8.30 -17.81
N GLY A 54 -5.21 8.39 -19.10
CA GLY A 54 -6.04 9.10 -20.07
C GLY A 54 -7.45 8.52 -20.28
N THR A 55 -7.70 7.30 -19.83
CA THR A 55 -8.97 6.59 -20.01
C THR A 55 -9.64 6.12 -18.73
N ASP A 56 -8.92 6.18 -17.60
CA ASP A 56 -9.48 5.83 -16.30
C ASP A 56 -9.79 7.07 -15.44
N GLN A 57 -11.07 7.40 -15.34
CA GLN A 57 -11.55 8.55 -14.55
C GLN A 57 -11.23 8.41 -13.06
N VAL A 58 -11.18 7.17 -12.52
CA VAL A 58 -10.84 6.95 -11.11
C VAL A 58 -9.39 7.35 -10.86
N ALA A 59 -8.47 6.87 -11.67
CA ALA A 59 -7.06 7.23 -11.60
C ALA A 59 -6.84 8.73 -11.82
N GLN A 60 -7.54 9.34 -12.79
CA GLN A 60 -7.49 10.79 -13.02
C GLN A 60 -7.88 11.58 -11.78
N ASP A 61 -8.96 11.20 -11.11
CA ASP A 61 -9.45 11.90 -9.93
C ASP A 61 -8.46 11.82 -8.76
N ILE A 62 -7.78 10.67 -8.60
CA ILE A 62 -6.74 10.50 -7.57
C ILE A 62 -5.54 11.41 -7.86
N VAL A 63 -5.01 11.38 -9.09
CA VAL A 63 -3.89 12.22 -9.53
C VAL A 63 -4.23 13.72 -9.40
N HIS A 64 -5.42 14.11 -9.83
CA HIS A 64 -5.90 15.50 -9.68
C HIS A 64 -5.97 15.92 -8.21
N ALA A 65 -6.40 15.03 -7.32
CA ALA A 65 -6.45 15.31 -5.89
C ALA A 65 -5.05 15.49 -5.29
N GLU A 66 -4.06 14.69 -5.69
CA GLU A 66 -2.66 14.85 -5.29
C GLU A 66 -2.09 16.20 -5.78
N GLN A 67 -2.34 16.55 -7.04
CA GLN A 67 -1.94 17.85 -7.61
C GLN A 67 -2.63 19.02 -6.92
N MET A 68 -3.89 18.88 -6.56
CA MET A 68 -4.66 19.88 -5.83
C MET A 68 -4.06 20.11 -4.43
N ALA A 69 -3.74 19.03 -3.71
CA ALA A 69 -3.08 19.12 -2.40
C ALA A 69 -1.70 19.79 -2.52
N PHE A 70 -0.88 19.39 -3.49
CA PHE A 70 0.40 20.05 -3.73
C PHE A 70 0.21 21.55 -4.04
N SER A 71 -0.82 21.91 -4.80
CA SER A 71 -1.08 23.32 -5.17
C SER A 71 -1.55 24.18 -4.01
N ALA A 72 -2.21 23.58 -3.04
CA ALA A 72 -2.73 24.26 -1.85
C ALA A 72 -1.68 24.51 -0.76
N HIS A 73 -0.51 23.86 -0.82
CA HIS A 73 0.55 23.99 0.18
C HIS A 73 1.69 24.89 -0.28
N SER A 74 2.54 25.31 0.67
CA SER A 74 3.77 26.04 0.37
C SER A 74 4.66 25.22 -0.57
N LYS A 75 5.32 25.90 -1.50
CA LYS A 75 6.33 25.31 -2.38
C LYS A 75 7.74 25.38 -1.79
N GLU A 76 7.86 25.78 -0.53
CA GLU A 76 9.12 25.94 0.19
C GLU A 76 9.01 25.31 1.58
N VAL A 77 10.07 24.64 1.98
CA VAL A 77 10.28 24.08 3.32
C VAL A 77 11.70 24.43 3.73
N SER A 78 11.87 25.25 4.79
CA SER A 78 13.17 25.84 5.13
C SER A 78 13.80 26.48 3.90
N ASP A 79 15.03 26.13 3.55
CA ASP A 79 15.76 26.63 2.37
C ASP A 79 15.53 25.79 1.10
N PHE A 80 14.60 24.83 1.13
CA PHE A 80 14.34 23.94 0.01
C PHE A 80 13.07 24.32 -0.74
N ARG A 81 13.18 24.34 -2.08
CA ARG A 81 12.03 24.46 -2.97
C ARG A 81 11.48 23.08 -3.30
N LEU A 82 10.18 22.89 -3.16
CA LEU A 82 9.48 21.67 -3.54
C LEU A 82 9.11 21.70 -5.03
N ALA A 83 9.39 20.62 -5.74
CA ALA A 83 9.00 20.43 -7.13
C ALA A 83 8.15 19.17 -7.26
N LEU A 84 6.99 19.27 -7.92
CA LEU A 84 6.18 18.12 -8.31
C LEU A 84 6.60 17.68 -9.71
N VAL A 85 6.91 16.38 -9.85
CA VAL A 85 7.37 15.77 -11.10
C VAL A 85 6.45 14.62 -11.49
N PRO A 86 5.38 14.87 -12.28
CA PRO A 86 4.57 13.81 -12.83
C PRO A 86 5.41 12.92 -13.77
N VAL A 87 5.22 11.61 -13.68
CA VAL A 87 5.96 10.63 -14.48
C VAL A 87 5.07 9.45 -14.86
N GLY A 88 5.09 9.04 -16.11
CA GLY A 88 4.18 8.02 -16.65
C GLY A 88 3.03 8.61 -17.44
N GLY A 89 1.82 8.13 -17.22
CA GLY A 89 0.59 8.63 -17.85
C GLY A 89 0.47 8.36 -19.35
N VAL A 90 1.40 7.62 -19.94
CA VAL A 90 1.47 7.36 -21.39
C VAL A 90 1.59 5.87 -21.70
N VAL A 91 0.94 5.46 -22.76
CA VAL A 91 0.97 4.07 -23.24
C VAL A 91 2.42 3.62 -23.53
N GLY A 92 2.78 2.43 -23.03
CA GLY A 92 4.11 1.84 -23.24
C GLY A 92 5.13 2.18 -22.16
N LYS A 93 4.81 3.03 -21.19
CA LYS A 93 5.58 3.20 -19.96
C LYS A 93 5.07 2.26 -18.88
N THR A 94 6.00 1.66 -18.13
CA THR A 94 5.67 0.81 -16.98
C THR A 94 5.83 1.57 -15.67
N LEU A 95 5.18 1.10 -14.61
CA LEU A 95 5.36 1.67 -13.26
C LEU A 95 6.83 1.55 -12.80
N SER A 96 7.50 0.44 -13.15
CA SER A 96 8.94 0.30 -12.91
C SER A 96 9.78 1.35 -13.63
N ASP A 97 9.38 1.82 -14.83
CA ASP A 97 10.06 2.92 -15.51
C ASP A 97 9.86 4.24 -14.78
N ASN A 98 8.67 4.46 -14.21
CA ASN A 98 8.38 5.63 -13.38
C ASN A 98 9.30 5.66 -12.16
N ALA A 99 9.35 4.55 -11.40
CA ALA A 99 10.21 4.46 -10.22
C ALA A 99 11.70 4.59 -10.57
N ARG A 100 12.17 4.01 -11.69
CA ARG A 100 13.55 4.19 -12.15
C ARG A 100 13.84 5.65 -12.50
N SER A 101 12.91 6.35 -13.13
CA SER A 101 13.07 7.78 -13.41
C SER A 101 13.23 8.59 -12.12
N ALA A 102 12.44 8.25 -11.10
CA ALA A 102 12.53 8.90 -9.80
C ALA A 102 13.89 8.67 -9.12
N ILE A 103 14.41 7.44 -9.09
CA ILE A 103 15.65 7.14 -8.37
C ILE A 103 16.92 7.62 -9.08
N ILE A 104 16.87 7.92 -10.38
CA ILE A 104 17.98 8.51 -11.13
C ILE A 104 18.13 10.00 -10.80
N ASP A 105 17.06 10.70 -10.51
CA ASP A 105 17.08 12.09 -10.07
C ASP A 105 17.56 12.18 -8.62
N GLN A 106 18.73 12.74 -8.40
CA GLN A 106 19.32 12.87 -7.07
C GLN A 106 18.57 13.84 -6.16
N SER A 107 17.69 14.68 -6.71
CA SER A 107 16.84 15.59 -5.93
C SER A 107 15.55 14.93 -5.42
N THR A 108 15.29 13.66 -5.77
CA THR A 108 14.07 12.95 -5.34
C THR A 108 14.05 12.71 -3.84
N ILE A 109 13.05 13.27 -3.18
CA ILE A 109 12.82 13.08 -1.75
C ILE A 109 11.70 12.07 -1.47
N ALA A 110 10.70 11.97 -2.32
CA ALA A 110 9.59 11.04 -2.17
C ALA A 110 8.99 10.64 -3.53
N TYR A 111 8.30 9.51 -3.53
CA TYR A 111 7.58 8.96 -4.65
C TYR A 111 6.13 8.66 -4.22
N LEU A 112 5.15 9.30 -4.85
CA LEU A 112 3.73 9.00 -4.67
C LEU A 112 3.28 7.99 -5.73
N GLY A 113 2.70 6.91 -5.24
CA GLY A 113 2.25 5.78 -6.07
C GLY A 113 2.49 4.44 -5.37
N GLU A 114 1.91 3.36 -5.85
CA GLU A 114 1.08 3.26 -7.03
C GLU A 114 -0.39 3.40 -6.64
N ILE A 115 -1.24 3.62 -7.63
CA ILE A 115 -2.67 3.85 -7.41
C ILE A 115 -3.44 2.53 -7.35
N ALA A 116 -3.23 1.65 -8.34
CA ALA A 116 -4.02 0.42 -8.43
C ALA A 116 -3.55 -0.62 -7.40
N PRO A 117 -4.49 -1.28 -6.69
CA PRO A 117 -4.15 -2.32 -5.73
C PRO A 117 -3.28 -3.45 -6.29
N GLY A 118 -2.19 -3.77 -5.58
CA GLY A 118 -1.22 -4.80 -5.94
C GLY A 118 -0.16 -4.35 -6.94
N THR A 119 -0.08 -3.06 -7.29
CA THR A 119 0.90 -2.60 -8.29
C THR A 119 2.16 -1.97 -7.69
N SER A 120 2.16 -1.62 -6.42
CA SER A 120 3.35 -1.10 -5.74
C SER A 120 4.46 -2.16 -5.58
N ASP A 121 4.14 -3.45 -5.75
CA ASP A 121 5.12 -4.54 -5.81
C ASP A 121 6.19 -4.32 -6.89
N GLN A 122 5.81 -3.67 -8.00
CA GLN A 122 6.68 -3.36 -9.14
C GLN A 122 7.68 -2.23 -8.86
N THR A 123 7.45 -1.42 -7.82
CA THR A 123 8.18 -0.16 -7.61
C THR A 123 8.85 -0.08 -6.25
N VAL A 124 8.30 -0.71 -5.22
CA VAL A 124 8.78 -0.60 -3.84
C VAL A 124 10.24 -1.03 -3.66
N GLY A 125 10.69 -2.07 -4.37
CA GLY A 125 12.09 -2.50 -4.34
C GLY A 125 13.03 -1.50 -5.03
N ILE A 126 12.52 -0.79 -6.06
CA ILE A 126 13.28 0.22 -6.81
C ILE A 126 13.47 1.48 -5.96
N THR A 127 12.38 2.00 -5.38
CA THR A 127 12.43 3.19 -4.52
C THR A 127 13.23 2.92 -3.23
N ASN A 128 13.05 1.74 -2.62
CA ASN A 128 13.81 1.30 -1.45
C ASN A 128 15.31 1.26 -1.70
N ALA A 129 15.77 0.85 -2.89
CA ALA A 129 17.18 0.78 -3.22
C ALA A 129 17.93 2.13 -3.08
N GLN A 130 17.19 3.24 -3.02
CA GLN A 130 17.71 4.60 -2.83
C GLN A 130 17.16 5.30 -1.58
N ASP A 131 16.62 4.54 -0.60
CA ASP A 131 16.02 5.09 0.62
C ASP A 131 14.94 6.15 0.34
N VAL A 132 14.22 6.02 -0.76
CA VAL A 132 13.16 6.96 -1.14
C VAL A 132 11.85 6.51 -0.51
N LEU A 133 11.22 7.40 0.27
CA LEU A 133 9.87 7.16 0.78
C LEU A 133 8.90 6.99 -0.39
N GLN A 134 8.21 5.85 -0.43
CA GLN A 134 7.09 5.62 -1.33
C GLN A 134 5.78 5.67 -0.54
N VAL A 135 4.86 6.55 -0.95
CA VAL A 135 3.53 6.67 -0.35
C VAL A 135 2.49 6.31 -1.39
N SER A 136 1.72 5.25 -1.13
CA SER A 136 0.58 4.94 -1.98
C SER A 136 -0.70 5.59 -1.46
N PRO A 137 -1.48 6.25 -2.34
CA PRO A 137 -2.80 6.73 -1.99
C PRO A 137 -3.81 5.58 -1.84
N THR A 138 -3.80 4.58 -2.72
CA THR A 138 -4.91 3.61 -2.86
C THR A 138 -4.50 2.15 -3.03
N ASP A 139 -3.21 1.83 -3.08
CA ASP A 139 -2.76 0.43 -3.09
C ASP A 139 -2.84 -0.20 -1.71
N ASN A 140 -3.87 -0.99 -1.50
CA ASN A 140 -4.17 -1.63 -0.23
C ASN A 140 -3.67 -3.09 -0.12
N ALA A 141 -2.85 -3.57 -1.06
CA ALA A 141 -2.39 -4.95 -1.11
C ALA A 141 -1.79 -5.43 0.21
N LEU A 142 -2.23 -6.63 0.66
CA LEU A 142 -1.80 -7.19 1.94
C LEU A 142 -0.31 -7.46 1.98
N GLU A 143 0.24 -8.02 0.90
CA GLU A 143 1.62 -8.46 0.78
C GLU A 143 2.66 -7.35 0.89
N LEU A 144 2.24 -6.09 0.79
CA LEU A 144 3.13 -4.92 0.98
C LEU A 144 3.47 -4.66 2.44
N SER A 145 2.64 -5.12 3.37
CA SER A 145 2.81 -4.85 4.81
C SER A 145 2.72 -6.09 5.70
N ASN A 146 2.15 -7.18 5.20
CA ASN A 146 1.91 -8.40 5.95
C ASN A 146 2.46 -9.62 5.21
N SER A 147 3.10 -10.53 5.94
CA SER A 147 3.39 -11.86 5.40
C SER A 147 2.08 -12.61 5.20
N THR A 148 1.88 -13.16 4.00
CA THR A 148 0.72 -13.98 3.67
C THR A 148 1.17 -15.29 3.02
N PRO A 149 0.53 -16.44 3.32
CA PRO A 149 0.84 -17.71 2.66
C PRO A 149 0.64 -17.66 1.13
N ALA A 150 -0.24 -16.78 0.66
CA ALA A 150 -0.55 -16.65 -0.76
C ALA A 150 0.58 -16.04 -1.59
N VAL A 151 1.48 -15.27 -0.95
CA VAL A 151 2.58 -14.57 -1.63
C VAL A 151 3.91 -14.90 -0.95
N SER A 152 4.78 -15.57 -1.67
CA SER A 152 6.11 -15.93 -1.16
C SER A 152 7.05 -14.72 -1.17
N GLY A 153 7.66 -14.43 -0.03
CA GLY A 153 8.71 -13.43 0.09
C GLY A 153 8.22 -12.02 0.45
N GLY A 154 7.17 -11.51 -0.13
CA GLY A 154 6.51 -10.22 0.19
C GLY A 154 7.35 -9.22 1.02
N VAL A 155 6.87 -8.90 2.21
CA VAL A 155 7.52 -7.98 3.17
C VAL A 155 9.01 -8.25 3.37
N LYS A 156 9.39 -9.52 3.48
CA LYS A 156 10.80 -9.90 3.73
C LYS A 156 11.70 -9.46 2.57
N SER A 157 11.31 -9.69 1.34
CA SER A 157 12.13 -9.31 0.18
C SER A 157 12.19 -7.80 -0.04
N TYR A 158 11.13 -7.08 0.33
CA TYR A 158 11.08 -5.63 0.13
C TYR A 158 11.84 -4.85 1.21
N PHE A 159 11.81 -5.30 2.48
CA PHE A 159 12.19 -4.44 3.60
C PHE A 159 13.10 -5.08 4.64
N GLU A 160 13.26 -6.41 4.65
CA GLU A 160 14.02 -7.13 5.69
C GLU A 160 15.32 -7.75 5.17
N ASP A 161 15.57 -7.69 3.87
CA ASP A 161 16.84 -8.14 3.30
C ASP A 161 17.97 -7.16 3.70
N TRP A 162 19.18 -7.67 3.89
CA TRP A 162 20.37 -6.88 4.24
C TRP A 162 20.69 -5.76 3.23
N SER A 163 20.21 -5.90 1.99
CA SER A 163 20.40 -4.93 0.91
C SER A 163 19.38 -3.78 0.94
N THR A 164 18.32 -3.86 1.75
CA THR A 164 17.27 -2.84 1.84
C THR A 164 17.59 -1.73 2.84
N TYR A 165 16.85 -0.63 2.77
CA TYR A 165 16.87 0.46 3.77
C TYR A 165 15.81 0.29 4.86
N GLY A 166 15.24 -0.90 5.01
CA GLY A 166 14.12 -1.14 5.91
C GLY A 166 12.80 -0.68 5.30
N ARG A 167 11.86 -0.28 6.14
CA ARG A 167 10.53 0.14 5.72
C ARG A 167 10.55 1.54 5.12
N THR A 168 10.46 1.64 3.80
CA THR A 168 10.35 2.91 3.04
C THR A 168 8.99 3.08 2.37
N PHE A 169 8.05 2.15 2.56
CA PHE A 169 6.70 2.19 2.02
C PHE A 169 5.68 2.51 3.10
N ALA A 170 4.74 3.38 2.79
CA ALA A 170 3.56 3.65 3.59
C ALA A 170 2.33 3.88 2.70
N ARG A 171 1.13 3.82 3.30
CA ARG A 171 -0.14 4.11 2.62
C ARG A 171 -1.10 4.84 3.54
N VAL A 172 -1.95 5.66 2.95
CA VAL A 172 -3.02 6.35 3.67
C VAL A 172 -4.38 5.67 3.49
N VAL A 173 -4.49 4.71 2.56
CA VAL A 173 -5.66 3.86 2.34
C VAL A 173 -5.70 2.73 3.38
N PRO A 174 -6.89 2.34 3.87
CA PRO A 174 -7.03 1.14 4.72
C PRO A 174 -6.48 -0.10 4.03
N SER A 175 -5.85 -1.00 4.79
CA SER A 175 -5.18 -2.18 4.25
C SER A 175 -6.17 -3.22 3.71
N GLY A 176 -5.70 -4.15 2.89
CA GLY A 176 -6.49 -5.29 2.41
C GLY A 176 -6.98 -6.22 3.53
N ILE A 177 -6.37 -6.18 4.73
CA ILE A 177 -6.90 -6.88 5.91
C ILE A 177 -8.24 -6.24 6.33
N GLU A 178 -8.30 -4.93 6.40
CA GLU A 178 -9.54 -4.23 6.74
C GLU A 178 -10.59 -4.41 5.62
N GLU A 179 -10.15 -4.45 4.35
CA GLU A 179 -11.05 -4.79 3.24
C GLU A 179 -11.65 -6.18 3.38
N ALA A 180 -10.84 -7.20 3.70
CA ALA A 180 -11.32 -8.57 3.87
C ALA A 180 -12.36 -8.68 4.99
N ARG A 181 -12.12 -8.01 6.12
CA ARG A 181 -13.09 -7.90 7.22
C ARG A 181 -14.39 -7.23 6.78
N ALA A 182 -14.30 -6.10 6.07
CA ALA A 182 -15.46 -5.40 5.54
C ALA A 182 -16.27 -6.29 4.59
N GLN A 183 -15.61 -7.05 3.72
CA GLN A 183 -16.24 -8.00 2.80
C GLN A 183 -16.98 -9.11 3.57
N ALA A 184 -16.33 -9.74 4.56
CA ALA A 184 -16.94 -10.80 5.36
C ALA A 184 -18.15 -10.28 6.17
N ALA A 185 -18.01 -9.09 6.77
CA ALA A 185 -19.10 -8.45 7.53
C ALA A 185 -20.31 -8.14 6.62
N GLU A 186 -20.08 -7.64 5.40
CA GLU A 186 -21.19 -7.38 4.47
C GLU A 186 -21.82 -8.69 3.99
N MET A 187 -21.06 -9.73 3.68
CA MET A 187 -21.60 -11.06 3.35
C MET A 187 -22.49 -11.59 4.47
N LYS A 188 -22.05 -11.46 5.71
CA LYS A 188 -22.81 -11.87 6.91
C LYS A 188 -24.09 -11.05 7.06
N SER A 189 -24.03 -9.73 6.89
CA SER A 189 -25.20 -8.83 6.96
C SER A 189 -26.26 -9.19 5.92
N LEU A 190 -25.81 -9.60 4.73
CA LEU A 190 -26.66 -10.03 3.62
C LEU A 190 -27.16 -11.49 3.77
N GLY A 191 -26.79 -12.18 4.84
CA GLY A 191 -27.24 -13.54 5.12
C GLY A 191 -26.59 -14.62 4.26
N VAL A 192 -25.42 -14.37 3.69
CA VAL A 192 -24.63 -15.38 2.96
C VAL A 192 -24.23 -16.49 3.94
N LYS A 193 -24.52 -17.76 3.58
CA LYS A 193 -24.21 -18.93 4.41
C LYS A 193 -23.15 -19.82 3.79
N SER A 194 -22.95 -19.73 2.48
CA SER A 194 -21.92 -20.47 1.74
C SER A 194 -21.28 -19.54 0.72
N LEU A 195 -19.94 -19.51 0.67
CA LEU A 195 -19.15 -18.63 -0.16
C LEU A 195 -18.25 -19.45 -1.09
N TYR A 196 -18.38 -19.28 -2.39
CA TYR A 196 -17.40 -19.75 -3.35
C TYR A 196 -16.32 -18.68 -3.53
N VAL A 197 -15.06 -19.04 -3.36
CA VAL A 197 -13.92 -18.14 -3.48
C VAL A 197 -13.04 -18.58 -4.63
N ALA A 198 -12.68 -17.63 -5.50
CA ALA A 198 -11.72 -17.83 -6.58
C ALA A 198 -10.89 -16.56 -6.77
N ASN A 199 -9.83 -16.64 -7.58
CA ASN A 199 -8.95 -15.51 -7.88
C ASN A 199 -8.41 -15.59 -9.30
N ASP A 200 -7.77 -14.49 -9.76
CA ASP A 200 -7.18 -14.38 -11.10
C ASP A 200 -5.73 -14.90 -11.19
N GLY A 201 -5.17 -15.43 -10.09
CA GLY A 201 -3.81 -15.95 -10.02
C GLY A 201 -2.73 -14.89 -9.78
N SER A 202 -3.06 -13.60 -9.71
CA SER A 202 -2.14 -12.55 -9.27
C SER A 202 -1.83 -12.67 -7.78
N ASP A 203 -0.73 -12.09 -7.32
CA ASP A 203 -0.36 -12.07 -5.91
C ASP A 203 -1.43 -11.36 -5.08
N TYR A 204 -1.85 -10.17 -5.50
CA TYR A 204 -2.96 -9.46 -4.89
C TYR A 204 -4.25 -10.29 -4.86
N GLY A 205 -4.63 -10.88 -6.02
CA GLY A 205 -5.87 -11.64 -6.14
C GLY A 205 -5.90 -12.86 -5.21
N ARG A 206 -4.77 -13.58 -5.07
CA ARG A 206 -4.63 -14.70 -4.12
C ARG A 206 -4.70 -14.22 -2.68
N ALA A 207 -3.93 -13.19 -2.34
CA ALA A 207 -3.85 -12.68 -0.97
C ALA A 207 -5.20 -12.19 -0.44
N ILE A 208 -5.92 -11.38 -1.21
CA ILE A 208 -7.24 -10.88 -0.80
C ILE A 208 -8.30 -12.00 -0.76
N ALA A 209 -8.24 -12.97 -1.68
CA ALA A 209 -9.15 -14.11 -1.70
C ALA A 209 -8.98 -14.98 -0.46
N ASP A 210 -7.73 -15.29 -0.07
CA ASP A 210 -7.42 -16.07 1.13
C ASP A 210 -7.85 -15.34 2.40
N ALA A 211 -7.62 -14.03 2.49
CA ALA A 211 -8.02 -13.22 3.64
C ALA A 211 -9.55 -13.19 3.78
N VAL A 212 -10.28 -12.93 2.70
CA VAL A 212 -11.76 -12.96 2.70
C VAL A 212 -12.31 -14.33 3.06
N ALA A 213 -11.71 -15.42 2.56
CA ALA A 213 -12.13 -16.78 2.92
C ALA A 213 -11.92 -17.05 4.41
N GLY A 214 -10.80 -16.57 4.98
CA GLY A 214 -10.48 -16.69 6.41
C GLY A 214 -11.50 -15.94 7.27
N ASP A 215 -11.73 -14.66 7.00
CA ASP A 215 -12.66 -13.83 7.77
C ASP A 215 -14.11 -14.29 7.62
N ALA A 216 -14.53 -14.68 6.40
CA ALA A 216 -15.86 -15.27 6.19
C ALA A 216 -16.06 -16.57 6.99
N THR A 217 -15.02 -17.41 7.07
CA THR A 217 -15.05 -18.64 7.89
C THR A 217 -15.17 -18.30 9.39
N ALA A 218 -14.41 -17.33 9.88
CA ALA A 218 -14.48 -16.85 11.25
C ALA A 218 -15.88 -16.30 11.57
N ASP A 219 -16.55 -15.70 10.61
CA ASP A 219 -17.93 -15.21 10.70
C ASP A 219 -19.02 -16.29 10.52
N GLY A 220 -18.64 -17.55 10.39
CA GLY A 220 -19.54 -18.70 10.29
C GLY A 220 -20.10 -18.93 8.88
N ILE A 221 -19.46 -18.38 7.85
CA ILE A 221 -19.80 -18.62 6.44
C ILE A 221 -18.95 -19.80 5.94
N SER A 222 -19.59 -20.86 5.45
CA SER A 222 -18.89 -22.02 4.93
C SER A 222 -18.29 -21.78 3.55
N VAL A 223 -17.05 -22.25 3.29
CA VAL A 223 -16.44 -22.17 1.96
C VAL A 223 -16.98 -23.28 1.07
N ALA A 224 -17.64 -22.90 -0.02
CA ALA A 224 -18.20 -23.82 -1.02
C ALA A 224 -17.12 -24.34 -1.99
N LYS A 225 -17.22 -25.62 -2.37
CA LYS A 225 -16.28 -26.26 -3.31
C LYS A 225 -16.57 -25.95 -4.78
N SER A 226 -17.75 -25.47 -5.09
CA SER A 226 -18.18 -25.15 -6.46
C SER A 226 -19.03 -23.89 -6.49
N LEU A 227 -19.00 -23.23 -7.65
CA LEU A 227 -19.81 -22.04 -7.92
C LEU A 227 -21.31 -22.37 -7.86
N SER A 228 -21.70 -23.54 -8.38
CA SER A 228 -23.10 -23.98 -8.39
C SER A 228 -23.61 -24.21 -6.96
N GLY A 229 -24.70 -23.50 -6.61
CA GLY A 229 -25.33 -23.60 -5.28
C GLY A 229 -24.68 -22.74 -4.19
N ALA A 230 -23.62 -22.01 -4.47
CA ALA A 230 -23.09 -21.03 -3.52
C ALA A 230 -24.06 -19.86 -3.34
N ALA A 231 -24.24 -19.41 -2.09
CA ALA A 231 -25.08 -18.25 -1.78
C ALA A 231 -24.35 -16.93 -2.06
N GLY A 232 -23.02 -16.95 -1.94
CA GLY A 232 -22.13 -15.85 -2.28
C GLY A 232 -20.94 -16.31 -3.13
N VAL A 233 -20.36 -15.41 -3.88
CA VAL A 233 -19.18 -15.63 -4.71
C VAL A 233 -18.24 -14.47 -4.50
N PHE A 234 -17.00 -14.72 -4.08
CA PHE A 234 -15.93 -13.73 -4.06
C PHE A 234 -14.90 -14.05 -5.13
N TYR A 235 -14.46 -13.02 -5.85
CA TYR A 235 -13.38 -13.15 -6.82
C TYR A 235 -12.29 -12.13 -6.57
N GLY A 236 -11.16 -12.59 -6.01
CA GLY A 236 -9.97 -11.78 -5.82
C GLY A 236 -9.25 -11.57 -7.15
N ALA A 237 -9.09 -10.31 -7.57
CA ALA A 237 -8.47 -10.03 -8.85
C ALA A 237 -7.72 -8.69 -8.84
N GLN A 238 -6.53 -8.69 -9.41
CA GLN A 238 -5.80 -7.48 -9.78
C GLN A 238 -6.26 -6.97 -11.16
N SER A 239 -6.66 -7.88 -12.06
CA SER A 239 -7.11 -7.55 -13.42
C SER A 239 -8.62 -7.25 -13.47
N PRO A 240 -9.03 -5.97 -13.70
CA PRO A 240 -10.44 -5.61 -13.82
C PRO A 240 -11.16 -6.35 -14.95
N THR A 241 -10.50 -6.57 -16.10
CA THR A 241 -11.08 -7.26 -17.25
C THR A 241 -11.24 -8.77 -17.01
N ALA A 242 -10.30 -9.41 -16.31
CA ALA A 242 -10.42 -10.81 -15.89
C ALA A 242 -11.60 -10.97 -14.92
N ALA A 243 -11.75 -10.06 -13.97
CA ALA A 243 -12.85 -10.05 -13.02
C ALA A 243 -14.21 -9.85 -13.72
N ALA A 244 -14.33 -8.91 -14.64
CA ALA A 244 -15.57 -8.70 -15.40
C ALA A 244 -15.98 -9.98 -16.16
N LYS A 245 -15.02 -10.66 -16.80
CA LYS A 245 -15.26 -11.94 -17.48
C LYS A 245 -15.76 -13.01 -16.51
N PHE A 246 -15.13 -13.12 -15.33
CA PHE A 246 -15.54 -14.06 -14.30
C PHE A 246 -16.95 -13.77 -13.79
N PHE A 247 -17.27 -12.52 -13.43
CA PHE A 247 -18.58 -12.16 -12.90
C PHE A 247 -19.69 -12.29 -13.94
N ASN A 248 -19.43 -12.00 -15.21
CA ASN A 248 -20.38 -12.25 -16.29
C ASN A 248 -20.73 -13.74 -16.40
N HIS A 249 -19.73 -14.64 -16.23
CA HIS A 249 -19.97 -16.07 -16.19
C HIS A 249 -20.71 -16.49 -14.89
N ALA A 250 -20.26 -15.99 -13.73
CA ALA A 250 -20.84 -16.33 -12.43
C ALA A 250 -22.32 -15.94 -12.33
N ALA A 251 -22.71 -14.78 -12.87
CA ALA A 251 -24.09 -14.33 -12.90
C ALA A 251 -25.02 -15.27 -13.71
N SER A 252 -24.46 -15.93 -14.72
CA SER A 252 -25.21 -16.94 -15.50
C SER A 252 -25.23 -18.32 -14.83
N ALA A 253 -24.12 -18.73 -14.22
CA ALA A 253 -23.97 -20.04 -13.60
C ALA A 253 -24.62 -20.14 -12.20
N ALA A 254 -24.70 -19.04 -11.48
CA ALA A 254 -25.30 -18.94 -10.14
C ALA A 254 -26.15 -17.65 -10.02
N PRO A 255 -27.28 -17.52 -10.70
CA PRO A 255 -28.04 -16.27 -10.85
C PRO A 255 -28.61 -15.73 -9.53
N SER A 256 -28.77 -16.55 -8.50
CA SER A 256 -29.22 -16.14 -7.18
C SER A 256 -28.08 -15.78 -6.20
N ALA A 257 -26.84 -16.06 -6.57
CA ALA A 257 -25.69 -15.75 -5.72
C ALA A 257 -25.45 -14.23 -5.63
N LYS A 258 -25.00 -13.78 -4.47
CA LYS A 258 -24.45 -12.44 -4.31
C LYS A 258 -22.99 -12.47 -4.70
N LEU A 259 -22.58 -11.54 -5.57
CA LEU A 259 -21.25 -11.47 -6.12
C LEU A 259 -20.46 -10.38 -5.40
N PHE A 260 -19.23 -10.68 -5.02
CA PHE A 260 -18.38 -9.76 -4.26
C PHE A 260 -17.01 -9.63 -4.92
N GLY A 261 -16.53 -8.42 -5.02
CA GLY A 261 -15.23 -8.13 -5.59
C GLY A 261 -14.46 -7.07 -4.81
N PRO A 262 -13.11 -7.08 -4.87
CA PRO A 262 -12.25 -6.16 -4.16
C PRO A 262 -12.18 -4.77 -4.81
N SER A 263 -11.53 -3.84 -4.11
CA SER A 263 -11.35 -2.44 -4.49
C SER A 263 -10.59 -2.23 -5.80
N SER A 264 -9.74 -3.17 -6.20
CA SER A 264 -9.06 -3.18 -7.51
C SER A 264 -10.02 -3.10 -8.71
N LEU A 265 -11.29 -3.40 -8.48
CA LEU A 265 -12.33 -3.33 -9.52
C LEU A 265 -12.93 -1.93 -9.68
N ASN A 266 -12.57 -0.97 -8.81
CA ASN A 266 -13.01 0.41 -8.97
C ASN A 266 -12.23 1.10 -10.09
N SER A 267 -12.58 0.78 -11.33
CA SER A 267 -11.92 1.28 -12.55
C SER A 267 -12.89 1.43 -13.71
N SER A 268 -12.54 2.29 -14.65
CA SER A 268 -13.31 2.47 -15.88
C SER A 268 -13.29 1.21 -16.75
N SER A 269 -12.20 0.45 -16.73
CA SER A 269 -12.04 -0.80 -17.49
C SER A 269 -12.98 -1.90 -17.00
N PHE A 270 -13.15 -2.06 -15.67
CA PHE A 270 -14.12 -2.99 -15.10
C PHE A 270 -15.55 -2.58 -15.45
N SER A 271 -15.88 -1.32 -15.19
CA SER A 271 -17.23 -0.78 -15.41
C SER A 271 -17.68 -0.91 -16.86
N SER A 272 -16.75 -0.81 -17.81
CA SER A 272 -17.03 -0.95 -19.24
C SER A 272 -17.17 -2.41 -19.69
N ALA A 273 -16.53 -3.37 -19.01
CA ALA A 273 -16.47 -4.77 -19.38
C ALA A 273 -17.56 -5.63 -18.71
N ILE A 274 -18.12 -5.16 -17.59
CA ILE A 274 -19.16 -5.89 -16.86
C ILE A 274 -20.50 -5.81 -17.60
N SER A 275 -21.19 -6.96 -17.74
CA SER A 275 -22.49 -7.01 -18.40
C SER A 275 -23.59 -6.35 -17.57
N GLY A 276 -24.53 -5.67 -18.24
CA GLY A 276 -25.73 -5.14 -17.60
C GLY A 276 -26.66 -6.20 -16.99
N SER A 277 -26.42 -7.49 -17.25
CA SER A 277 -27.15 -8.59 -16.61
C SER A 277 -26.63 -8.96 -15.20
N VAL A 278 -25.50 -8.40 -14.78
CA VAL A 278 -24.94 -8.62 -13.44
C VAL A 278 -25.58 -7.64 -12.46
N HIS A 279 -26.52 -8.10 -11.65
CA HIS A 279 -27.32 -7.23 -10.77
C HIS A 279 -26.96 -7.29 -9.28
N ASN A 280 -26.41 -8.43 -8.83
CA ASN A 280 -26.13 -8.68 -7.41
C ASN A 280 -24.64 -8.54 -7.08
N LEU A 281 -23.97 -7.56 -7.67
CA LEU A 281 -22.55 -7.31 -7.48
C LEU A 281 -22.33 -6.22 -6.43
N TYR A 282 -21.44 -6.54 -5.48
CA TYR A 282 -20.97 -5.69 -4.39
C TYR A 282 -19.46 -5.54 -4.52
N VAL A 283 -18.98 -4.36 -4.84
CA VAL A 283 -17.54 -4.05 -4.90
C VAL A 283 -17.20 -3.19 -3.71
N SER A 284 -16.24 -3.63 -2.89
CA SER A 284 -15.71 -2.79 -1.81
C SER A 284 -14.86 -1.68 -2.39
N ILE A 285 -14.97 -0.49 -1.86
CA ILE A 285 -14.15 0.66 -2.23
C ILE A 285 -13.73 1.35 -0.93
N PRO A 286 -12.43 1.64 -0.71
CA PRO A 286 -12.01 2.42 0.45
C PRO A 286 -12.62 3.82 0.41
N GLY A 287 -13.09 4.30 1.57
CA GLY A 287 -13.64 5.64 1.69
C GLY A 287 -14.97 5.73 2.40
N TYR A 288 -15.65 6.86 2.21
CA TYR A 288 -16.84 7.26 2.93
C TYR A 288 -17.99 7.59 1.99
N LEU A 289 -19.22 7.33 2.42
CA LEU A 289 -20.37 7.97 1.76
C LEU A 289 -20.31 9.49 1.99
N PRO A 290 -20.86 10.31 1.07
CA PRO A 290 -20.79 11.78 1.21
C PRO A 290 -21.33 12.32 2.53
N LYS A 291 -22.36 11.65 3.11
CA LYS A 291 -22.96 12.03 4.40
C LYS A 291 -22.00 11.77 5.59
N ASP A 292 -21.15 10.75 5.48
CA ASP A 292 -20.28 10.25 6.55
C ASP A 292 -18.88 10.88 6.53
N LEU A 293 -18.57 11.68 5.49
CA LEU A 293 -17.31 12.40 5.40
C LEU A 293 -17.11 13.37 6.57
N PRO A 294 -15.89 13.45 7.14
CA PRO A 294 -15.49 14.54 8.03
C PRO A 294 -15.71 15.91 7.39
N ALA A 295 -15.80 16.97 8.20
CA ALA A 295 -16.01 18.33 7.68
C ALA A 295 -14.96 18.74 6.64
N ALA A 296 -13.67 18.47 6.91
CA ALA A 296 -12.58 18.73 5.98
C ALA A 296 -12.70 17.91 4.68
N GLY A 297 -13.19 16.65 4.78
CA GLY A 297 -13.46 15.83 3.59
C GLY A 297 -14.60 16.36 2.73
N LYS A 298 -15.65 16.92 3.36
CA LYS A 298 -16.74 17.61 2.63
C LYS A 298 -16.23 18.85 1.90
N SER A 299 -15.33 19.63 2.53
CA SER A 299 -14.67 20.78 1.89
C SER A 299 -13.85 20.32 0.69
N PHE A 300 -13.01 19.26 0.83
CA PHE A 300 -12.27 18.67 -0.29
C PHE A 300 -13.18 18.35 -1.48
N VAL A 301 -14.30 17.66 -1.26
CA VAL A 301 -15.24 17.31 -2.35
C VAL A 301 -15.79 18.56 -3.04
N SER A 302 -16.13 19.61 -2.26
CA SER A 302 -16.62 20.87 -2.81
C SER A 302 -15.56 21.59 -3.66
N ASP A 303 -14.33 21.64 -3.16
CA ASP A 303 -13.21 22.34 -3.81
C ASP A 303 -12.78 21.56 -5.08
N PHE A 304 -12.72 20.24 -5.02
CA PHE A 304 -12.46 19.39 -6.17
C PHE A 304 -13.51 19.60 -7.28
N LYS A 305 -14.80 19.60 -6.89
CA LYS A 305 -15.88 19.85 -7.84
C LYS A 305 -15.77 21.23 -8.49
N THR A 306 -15.34 22.23 -7.75
CA THR A 306 -15.11 23.58 -8.28
C THR A 306 -13.93 23.61 -9.26
N ALA A 307 -12.85 22.89 -8.96
CA ALA A 307 -11.65 22.88 -9.78
C ALA A 307 -11.83 22.07 -11.08
N TYR A 308 -12.53 20.92 -10.99
CA TYR A 308 -12.59 19.94 -12.10
C TYR A 308 -14.00 19.75 -12.71
N ASN A 309 -15.01 20.51 -12.26
CA ASN A 309 -16.40 20.50 -12.78
C ASN A 309 -17.15 19.16 -12.66
N HIS A 310 -16.72 18.25 -11.78
CA HIS A 310 -17.44 17.01 -11.45
C HIS A 310 -17.17 16.58 -10.01
N THR A 311 -18.03 15.75 -9.45
CA THR A 311 -17.81 15.16 -8.12
C THR A 311 -16.72 14.10 -8.24
N PRO A 312 -15.67 14.13 -7.38
CA PRO A 312 -14.58 13.17 -7.45
C PRO A 312 -15.07 11.74 -7.16
N ASN A 313 -14.34 10.76 -7.69
CA ASN A 313 -14.44 9.39 -7.21
C ASN A 313 -14.15 9.35 -5.70
N VAL A 314 -14.77 8.40 -4.99
CA VAL A 314 -14.63 8.29 -3.52
C VAL A 314 -13.18 8.07 -3.07
N GLU A 315 -12.33 7.48 -3.90
CA GLU A 315 -10.91 7.24 -3.60
C GLU A 315 -10.02 8.48 -3.80
N ALA A 316 -10.49 9.49 -4.52
CA ALA A 316 -9.69 10.71 -4.78
C ALA A 316 -9.22 11.41 -3.49
N ILE A 317 -10.00 11.31 -2.41
CA ILE A 317 -9.66 11.91 -1.12
C ILE A 317 -8.36 11.32 -0.54
N PHE A 318 -8.03 10.07 -0.84
CA PHE A 318 -6.77 9.45 -0.42
C PHE A 318 -5.58 10.01 -1.21
N GLY A 319 -5.76 10.37 -2.49
CA GLY A 319 -4.74 11.09 -3.25
C GLY A 319 -4.42 12.45 -2.62
N PHE A 320 -5.47 13.21 -2.27
CA PHE A 320 -5.30 14.49 -1.56
C PHE A 320 -4.56 14.29 -0.23
N GLU A 321 -4.92 13.26 0.53
CA GLU A 321 -4.30 13.00 1.82
C GLU A 321 -2.86 12.50 1.70
N ALA A 322 -2.54 11.63 0.75
CA ALA A 322 -1.17 11.13 0.55
C ALA A 322 -0.18 12.27 0.33
N MET A 323 -0.51 13.18 -0.57
CA MET A 323 0.28 14.39 -0.82
C MET A 323 0.31 15.31 0.41
N SER A 324 -0.84 15.57 1.03
CA SER A 324 -0.91 16.45 2.22
C SER A 324 -0.11 15.90 3.39
N ALA A 325 -0.15 14.58 3.61
CA ALA A 325 0.62 13.92 4.66
C ALA A 325 2.13 14.05 4.43
N LEU A 326 2.58 13.83 3.19
CA LEU A 326 3.98 14.03 2.82
C LEU A 326 4.43 15.48 3.03
N LEU A 327 3.65 16.45 2.58
CA LEU A 327 3.99 17.87 2.73
C LEU A 327 4.04 18.31 4.20
N ARG A 328 3.16 17.75 5.06
CA ARG A 328 3.24 17.96 6.52
C ARG A 328 4.53 17.42 7.12
N VAL A 329 4.96 16.22 6.69
CA VAL A 329 6.22 15.64 7.15
C VAL A 329 7.39 16.48 6.72
N LEU A 330 7.48 16.87 5.45
CA LEU A 330 8.55 17.74 4.96
C LEU A 330 8.61 19.06 5.76
N ALA A 331 7.46 19.69 6.00
CA ALA A 331 7.39 20.92 6.81
C ALA A 331 7.84 20.69 8.27
N SER A 332 7.53 19.52 8.86
CA SER A 332 7.94 19.16 10.22
C SER A 332 9.43 18.88 10.32
N GLU A 333 10.02 18.26 9.30
CA GLU A 333 11.46 17.98 9.25
C GLU A 333 12.31 19.25 9.05
N GLY A 334 11.75 20.29 8.44
CA GLY A 334 12.42 21.58 8.28
C GLY A 334 13.78 21.44 7.58
N ASP A 335 14.87 21.79 8.27
CA ASP A 335 16.23 21.73 7.71
C ASP A 335 16.69 20.29 7.38
N LYS A 336 16.02 19.26 7.92
CA LYS A 336 16.28 17.85 7.62
C LYS A 336 15.39 17.30 6.50
N ALA A 337 14.56 18.12 5.90
CA ALA A 337 13.68 17.67 4.82
C ALA A 337 14.44 17.11 3.60
N ASN A 338 15.74 17.36 3.48
CA ASN A 338 16.61 16.78 2.46
C ASN A 338 17.26 15.44 2.86
N GLU A 339 17.03 14.94 4.07
CA GLU A 339 17.52 13.65 4.55
C GLU A 339 16.43 12.60 4.33
N ARG A 340 16.62 11.68 3.38
CA ARG A 340 15.61 10.67 3.03
C ARG A 340 15.17 9.83 4.22
N ALA A 341 16.11 9.39 5.06
CA ALA A 341 15.80 8.62 6.26
C ALA A 341 14.93 9.41 7.27
N SER A 342 15.16 10.72 7.42
CA SER A 342 14.35 11.59 8.28
C SER A 342 12.91 11.66 7.76
N VAL A 343 12.73 11.82 6.44
CA VAL A 343 11.40 11.89 5.82
C VAL A 343 10.67 10.53 5.92
N VAL A 344 11.38 9.41 5.71
CA VAL A 344 10.82 8.05 5.92
C VAL A 344 10.36 7.90 7.37
N SER A 345 11.22 8.19 8.34
CA SER A 345 10.89 8.06 9.76
C SER A 345 9.75 8.98 10.15
N GLY A 346 9.78 10.24 9.73
CA GLY A 346 8.74 11.22 10.02
C GLY A 346 7.37 10.80 9.45
N PHE A 347 7.34 10.11 8.31
CA PHE A 347 6.08 9.61 7.77
C PHE A 347 5.55 8.39 8.54
N ILE A 348 6.40 7.42 8.85
CA ILE A 348 6.03 6.21 9.61
C ILE A 348 5.63 6.56 11.05
N ASP A 349 6.23 7.59 11.62
CA ASP A 349 5.97 8.02 12.99
C ASP A 349 4.76 8.95 13.16
N GLN A 350 3.96 9.16 12.12
CA GLN A 350 2.74 9.96 12.22
C GLN A 350 1.74 9.32 13.20
N ARG A 351 1.31 10.08 14.21
CA ARG A 351 0.36 9.64 15.24
C ARG A 351 -0.76 10.66 15.42
N LYS A 352 -2.00 10.20 15.39
CA LYS A 352 -3.22 11.01 15.60
C LYS A 352 -3.26 12.27 14.73
N VAL A 353 -2.94 12.10 13.46
CA VAL A 353 -2.93 13.20 12.47
C VAL A 353 -4.36 13.55 12.11
N ALA A 354 -4.72 14.82 12.24
CA ALA A 354 -5.99 15.34 11.75
C ALA A 354 -5.90 15.58 10.23
N SER A 355 -6.88 15.11 9.48
CA SER A 355 -6.86 15.13 8.01
C SER A 355 -8.24 15.25 7.39
N VAL A 356 -8.29 15.27 6.07
CA VAL A 356 -9.55 15.19 5.29
C VAL A 356 -10.28 13.86 5.49
N LEU A 357 -9.56 12.81 5.92
CA LEU A 357 -10.08 11.47 6.22
C LEU A 357 -10.50 11.30 7.69
N GLY A 358 -10.37 12.33 8.51
CA GLY A 358 -10.50 12.24 9.96
C GLY A 358 -9.14 12.13 10.64
N THR A 359 -9.12 11.54 11.84
CA THR A 359 -7.87 11.37 12.59
C THR A 359 -7.34 9.96 12.41
N TYR A 360 -6.08 9.82 12.01
CA TYR A 360 -5.44 8.53 11.84
C TYR A 360 -3.99 8.52 12.34
N SER A 361 -3.40 7.35 12.39
CA SER A 361 -1.99 7.10 12.69
C SER A 361 -1.41 6.15 11.62
N ILE A 362 -0.10 6.20 11.42
CA ILE A 362 0.62 5.20 10.61
C ILE A 362 1.31 4.23 11.58
N ASP A 363 1.24 2.93 11.33
CA ASP A 363 1.93 1.91 12.11
C ASP A 363 3.35 1.64 11.59
N SER A 364 4.11 0.80 12.30
CA SER A 364 5.47 0.43 11.88
C SER A 364 5.56 -0.39 10.60
N ALA A 365 4.43 -0.94 10.13
CA ALA A 365 4.33 -1.62 8.85
C ALA A 365 3.92 -0.67 7.71
N GLY A 366 3.78 0.64 7.98
CA GLY A 366 3.38 1.66 7.02
C GLY A 366 1.89 1.70 6.73
N ASN A 367 1.05 1.05 7.54
CA ASN A 367 -0.41 1.08 7.36
C ASN A 367 -1.04 2.23 8.14
N THR A 368 -2.11 2.77 7.59
CA THR A 368 -3.00 3.68 8.31
C THR A 368 -3.89 2.93 9.31
N SER A 369 -4.32 3.61 10.35
CA SER A 369 -5.35 3.14 11.29
C SER A 369 -6.79 3.36 10.80
N LEU A 370 -6.99 3.79 9.55
CA LEU A 370 -8.30 3.91 8.94
C LEU A 370 -8.83 2.53 8.54
N ASP A 371 -10.14 2.35 8.61
CA ASP A 371 -10.85 1.10 8.32
C ASP A 371 -12.10 1.31 7.45
N ALA A 372 -12.29 2.53 6.94
CA ALA A 372 -13.51 2.91 6.24
C ALA A 372 -13.57 2.31 4.82
N PHE A 373 -14.62 1.54 4.57
CA PHE A 373 -15.01 1.03 3.26
C PHE A 373 -16.47 1.34 2.95
N VAL A 374 -16.78 1.47 1.67
CA VAL A 374 -18.13 1.50 1.16
C VAL A 374 -18.31 0.37 0.14
N PHE A 375 -19.55 -0.11 -0.04
CA PHE A 375 -19.87 -1.01 -1.13
C PHE A 375 -20.53 -0.24 -2.27
N ALA A 376 -20.08 -0.54 -3.48
CA ALA A 376 -20.61 0.00 -4.71
C ALA A 376 -21.32 -1.08 -5.52
N ARG A 377 -22.27 -0.64 -6.36
CA ARG A 377 -22.99 -1.45 -7.34
C ARG A 377 -22.97 -0.78 -8.68
N MET A 378 -23.19 -1.55 -9.74
CA MET A 378 -23.33 -1.01 -11.07
C MET A 378 -24.62 -0.17 -11.19
N SER A 379 -24.48 1.06 -11.63
CA SER A 379 -25.59 1.97 -11.93
C SER A 379 -25.17 2.94 -13.04
N GLY A 380 -25.93 3.00 -14.10
CA GLY A 380 -25.63 3.87 -15.25
C GLY A 380 -24.25 3.63 -15.89
N GLY A 381 -23.77 2.38 -15.90
CA GLY A 381 -22.46 2.01 -16.45
C GLY A 381 -21.26 2.38 -15.59
N LYS A 382 -21.47 2.70 -14.31
CA LYS A 382 -20.42 3.04 -13.34
C LYS A 382 -20.64 2.30 -12.03
N LEU A 383 -19.58 2.10 -11.26
CA LEU A 383 -19.67 1.71 -9.85
C LEU A 383 -20.08 2.92 -9.01
N VAL A 384 -21.20 2.79 -8.32
CA VAL A 384 -21.76 3.86 -7.47
C VAL A 384 -21.85 3.35 -6.04
N PRO A 385 -21.14 3.98 -5.10
CA PRO A 385 -21.25 3.68 -3.67
C PRO A 385 -22.69 3.85 -3.19
N PHE A 386 -23.20 2.89 -2.39
CA PHE A 386 -24.58 2.93 -1.91
C PHE A 386 -24.74 2.63 -0.41
N ILE A 387 -23.79 1.93 0.21
CA ILE A 387 -23.82 1.58 1.61
C ILE A 387 -22.41 1.62 2.20
N ALA A 388 -22.28 2.10 3.44
CA ALA A 388 -21.04 1.95 4.21
C ALA A 388 -20.89 0.49 4.66
N ALA A 389 -19.64 -0.01 4.68
CA ALA A 389 -19.38 -1.33 5.25
C ALA A 389 -19.81 -1.38 6.71
N PRO A 390 -20.36 -2.52 7.18
CA PRO A 390 -20.64 -2.69 8.60
C PRO A 390 -19.34 -2.51 9.41
N GLN A 391 -19.44 -1.83 10.55
CA GLN A 391 -18.31 -1.75 11.49
C GLN A 391 -18.08 -3.15 12.08
N SER A 392 -16.82 -3.60 12.04
CA SER A 392 -16.39 -4.91 12.56
C SER A 392 -16.25 -4.93 14.08
#